data_8496d454bc9e65c018e0a88511068578
#
_entry.id   8496d454bc9e65c018e0a88511068578
#
_cell.length_a   1.000
_cell.length_b   1.000
_cell.length_c   1.000
_cell.angle_alpha   90.00
_cell.angle_beta   90.00
_cell.angle_gamma   90.00
#
_symmetry.space_group_name_H-M   'P 1'
#
loop_
_entity.id
_entity.type
_entity.pdbx_description
1 polymer ?
#
loop_
_entity_poly.entity_id
_entity_poly.type
_entity_poly.pdbx_seq_one_letter_code
_entity_poly.pdbx_strand_id
1 'polypeptide(L)'
;MLKHSGDKESSRPFFFLGGWASASCPHMVVYCIKFVLRGESPRDYVDLLRSLVIPPSVSISDMPHRLAAHANGTVPNFFRPHLGRLFAPSEANIKAAKEGRLVRHLHWIKGMNVPKASPFATGTKGDEIHPLTGVTDRYSLSDRFHERNSSCPADLLRRVSLVPQINAVVNTEVEEQLHSVINRSNYSFNMMLPGNHLFMMRLKMHMNNVRINEAYVLRLEKAIRVHTGPSRRLQCDANGMLRVKTISKKWLEGSNYDLPGKGP
;
A
#
# COMPACT_ATOMS: atom_id res chain seq x y z
N MET A 1 -9.63 -15.33 -2.26
CA MET A 1 -10.13 -16.66 -1.85
C MET A 1 -10.10 -17.58 -3.08
N LEU A 2 -9.04 -18.35 -3.25
CA LEU A 2 -8.96 -19.33 -4.32
C LEU A 2 -9.66 -20.59 -3.85
N LYS A 3 -10.80 -20.94 -4.45
CA LYS A 3 -11.49 -22.22 -4.22
C LYS A 3 -10.65 -23.35 -4.80
N HIS A 4 -10.25 -24.30 -3.96
CA HIS A 4 -9.81 -25.61 -4.39
C HIS A 4 -10.97 -26.34 -5.10
N SER A 5 -10.81 -26.63 -6.36
CA SER A 5 -11.60 -27.66 -7.03
C SER A 5 -10.78 -28.94 -7.06
N GLY A 6 -11.42 -29.99 -6.56
CA GLY A 6 -10.89 -31.29 -6.21
C GLY A 6 -10.07 -32.06 -7.23
N ASP A 7 -9.33 -32.94 -6.66
CA ASP A 7 -8.56 -34.08 -7.16
C ASP A 7 -8.84 -34.54 -8.58
N LYS A 8 -7.84 -34.41 -9.43
CA LYS A 8 -7.43 -35.43 -10.41
C LYS A 8 -5.92 -35.40 -10.47
N GLU A 9 -5.31 -36.46 -9.95
CA GLU A 9 -3.93 -36.82 -10.25
C GLU A 9 -3.78 -36.95 -11.78
N SER A 10 -3.32 -35.90 -12.39
CA SER A 10 -2.72 -35.94 -13.71
C SER A 10 -1.30 -35.42 -13.55
N SER A 11 -0.36 -36.19 -14.09
CA SER A 11 1.07 -35.90 -14.21
C SER A 11 1.33 -34.52 -14.84
N ARG A 12 1.06 -33.45 -14.08
CA ARG A 12 1.34 -32.07 -14.48
C ARG A 12 2.72 -31.73 -13.96
N PRO A 13 3.62 -31.25 -14.83
CA PRO A 13 4.92 -30.78 -14.38
C PRO A 13 4.71 -29.63 -13.39
N PHE A 14 5.35 -29.73 -12.24
CA PHE A 14 5.53 -28.76 -11.17
C PHE A 14 4.74 -27.45 -11.32
N PHE A 15 3.44 -27.48 -11.09
CA PHE A 15 2.70 -26.24 -10.90
C PHE A 15 2.97 -25.77 -9.48
N PHE A 16 3.57 -24.62 -9.35
CA PHE A 16 3.66 -23.93 -8.09
C PHE A 16 2.23 -23.71 -7.60
N LEU A 17 1.84 -24.36 -6.52
CA LEU A 17 0.55 -24.16 -5.84
C LEU A 17 0.49 -22.82 -5.10
N GLY A 18 1.49 -21.97 -5.32
CA GLY A 18 1.63 -20.65 -4.73
C GLY A 18 0.96 -19.56 -5.54
N GLY A 19 1.02 -18.37 -5.01
CA GLY A 19 0.50 -17.15 -5.60
C GLY A 19 1.50 -16.01 -5.48
N TRP A 20 0.97 -14.82 -5.47
CA TRP A 20 1.73 -13.61 -5.25
C TRP A 20 1.19 -12.89 -4.02
N ALA A 21 2.07 -12.48 -3.15
CA ALA A 21 1.80 -11.49 -2.13
C ALA A 21 2.34 -10.14 -2.61
N SER A 22 1.58 -9.09 -2.44
CA SER A 22 1.96 -7.74 -2.82
C SER A 22 1.72 -6.76 -1.68
N ALA A 23 2.43 -5.63 -1.72
CA ALA A 23 2.14 -4.48 -0.88
C ALA A 23 2.08 -3.23 -1.75
N SER A 24 0.98 -2.53 -1.66
CA SER A 24 0.71 -1.30 -2.43
C SER A 24 0.28 -0.16 -1.52
N CYS A 25 0.38 1.07 -2.05
CA CYS A 25 -0.25 2.21 -1.41
C CYS A 25 -1.75 2.30 -1.80
N PRO A 26 -2.53 3.13 -1.09
CA PRO A 26 -3.94 3.36 -1.42
C PRO A 26 -4.20 3.85 -2.84
N HIS A 27 -3.18 4.28 -3.56
CA HIS A 27 -3.25 4.72 -4.96
C HIS A 27 -2.99 3.58 -5.96
N MET A 28 -2.92 2.32 -5.52
CA MET A 28 -2.63 1.13 -6.31
C MET A 28 -1.19 1.05 -6.87
N VAL A 29 -0.26 1.87 -6.37
CA VAL A 29 1.16 1.76 -6.71
C VAL A 29 1.76 0.63 -5.88
N VAL A 30 2.24 -0.41 -6.56
CA VAL A 30 2.85 -1.59 -5.93
C VAL A 30 4.29 -1.28 -5.56
N TYR A 31 4.63 -1.40 -4.28
CA TYR A 31 5.98 -1.18 -3.76
C TYR A 31 6.84 -2.43 -3.80
N CYS A 32 6.25 -3.56 -3.48
CA CYS A 32 6.95 -4.85 -3.49
C CYS A 32 5.98 -6.00 -3.79
N ILE A 33 6.57 -7.06 -4.33
CA ILE A 33 5.89 -8.34 -4.59
C ILE A 33 6.77 -9.48 -4.14
N LYS A 34 6.14 -10.54 -3.68
CA LYS A 34 6.80 -11.78 -3.29
C LYS A 34 6.08 -12.96 -3.92
N PHE A 35 6.85 -13.87 -4.51
CA PHE A 35 6.33 -15.15 -4.95
C PHE A 35 6.13 -16.06 -3.75
N VAL A 36 4.94 -16.61 -3.61
CA VAL A 36 4.54 -17.53 -2.53
C VAL A 36 4.56 -18.92 -3.07
N LEU A 37 5.49 -19.77 -2.57
CA LEU A 37 5.69 -21.13 -3.06
C LEU A 37 4.60 -22.11 -2.58
N ARG A 38 3.93 -21.79 -1.49
CA ARG A 38 2.86 -22.60 -0.86
C ARG A 38 1.66 -21.69 -0.58
N GLY A 39 0.75 -22.14 0.24
CA GLY A 39 -0.33 -21.30 0.73
C GLY A 39 0.20 -20.04 1.43
N GLU A 40 -0.53 -18.95 1.29
CA GLU A 40 -0.28 -17.66 1.87
C GLU A 40 -0.09 -17.73 3.40
N SER A 41 0.91 -17.04 3.92
CA SER A 41 1.24 -17.06 5.34
C SER A 41 1.59 -15.66 5.86
N PRO A 42 1.41 -15.40 7.17
CA PRO A 42 1.82 -14.14 7.79
C PRO A 42 3.31 -13.82 7.57
N ARG A 43 4.16 -14.84 7.43
CA ARG A 43 5.58 -14.69 7.14
C ARG A 43 5.81 -13.96 5.82
N ASP A 44 5.03 -14.28 4.80
CA ASP A 44 5.20 -13.68 3.47
C ASP A 44 4.98 -12.17 3.51
N TYR A 45 3.97 -11.72 4.24
CA TYR A 45 3.71 -10.29 4.45
C TYR A 45 4.74 -9.60 5.33
N VAL A 46 5.23 -10.28 6.37
CA VAL A 46 6.32 -9.73 7.19
C VAL A 46 7.59 -9.55 6.36
N ASP A 47 7.91 -10.50 5.49
CA ASP A 47 9.05 -10.39 4.59
C ASP A 47 8.89 -9.21 3.62
N LEU A 48 7.67 -8.98 3.08
CA LEU A 48 7.36 -7.81 2.26
C LEU A 48 7.57 -6.50 3.03
N LEU A 49 7.02 -6.39 4.23
CA LEU A 49 7.16 -5.17 5.05
C LEU A 49 8.62 -4.90 5.42
N ARG A 50 9.40 -5.95 5.69
CA ARG A 50 10.82 -5.85 6.02
C ARG A 50 11.71 -5.56 4.82
N SER A 51 11.24 -5.82 3.61
CA SER A 51 11.96 -5.47 2.37
C SER A 51 11.92 -3.95 2.09
N LEU A 52 10.99 -3.23 2.69
CA LEU A 52 10.92 -1.79 2.60
C LEU A 52 12.03 -1.16 3.46
N VAL A 53 12.74 -0.18 2.89
CA VAL A 53 13.77 0.59 3.61
C VAL A 53 13.17 1.25 4.85
N ILE A 54 11.95 1.76 4.72
CA ILE A 54 11.18 2.37 5.81
C ILE A 54 9.82 1.66 5.83
N PRO A 55 9.56 0.79 6.82
CA PRO A 55 8.25 0.18 6.97
C PRO A 55 7.16 1.21 7.25
N PRO A 56 5.93 1.02 6.71
CA PRO A 56 4.85 1.99 6.87
C PRO A 56 4.37 2.09 8.33
N SER A 57 3.93 3.28 8.74
CA SER A 57 3.31 3.50 10.06
C SER A 57 1.94 2.82 10.20
N VAL A 58 1.27 2.53 9.09
CA VAL A 58 0.01 1.76 9.07
C VAL A 58 0.09 0.72 7.97
N SER A 59 -0.15 -0.53 8.33
CA SER A 59 -0.35 -1.64 7.40
C SER A 59 -1.79 -2.13 7.53
N ILE A 60 -2.45 -2.34 6.40
CA ILE A 60 -3.83 -2.83 6.35
C ILE A 60 -3.81 -4.19 5.66
N SER A 61 -4.42 -5.19 6.28
CA SER A 61 -4.49 -6.56 5.75
C SER A 61 -5.75 -7.28 6.25
N ASP A 62 -6.05 -8.41 5.64
CA ASP A 62 -7.13 -9.31 6.06
C ASP A 62 -6.83 -10.08 7.35
N MET A 63 -5.54 -10.30 7.67
CA MET A 63 -5.09 -11.04 8.86
C MET A 63 -4.14 -10.23 9.78
N PRO A 64 -4.50 -9.02 10.21
CA PRO A 64 -3.59 -8.10 10.90
C PRO A 64 -3.08 -8.64 12.23
N HIS A 65 -3.85 -9.46 12.93
CA HIS A 65 -3.46 -10.07 14.20
C HIS A 65 -2.34 -11.09 14.02
N ARG A 66 -2.43 -11.96 12.99
CA ARG A 66 -1.40 -12.96 12.67
C ARG A 66 -0.13 -12.28 12.15
N LEU A 67 -0.30 -11.27 11.30
CA LEU A 67 0.78 -10.44 10.80
C LEU A 67 1.58 -9.81 11.95
N ALA A 68 0.89 -9.14 12.88
CA ALA A 68 1.53 -8.49 14.01
C ALA A 68 2.19 -9.48 14.99
N ALA A 69 1.53 -10.60 15.27
CA ALA A 69 2.09 -11.65 16.13
C ALA A 69 3.39 -12.23 15.52
N HIS A 70 3.36 -12.58 14.24
CA HIS A 70 4.53 -13.13 13.56
C HIS A 70 5.67 -12.12 13.44
N ALA A 71 5.36 -10.86 13.09
CA ALA A 71 6.35 -9.80 12.99
C ALA A 71 7.06 -9.54 14.32
N ASN A 72 6.29 -9.41 15.41
CA ASN A 72 6.86 -9.15 16.74
C ASN A 72 7.59 -10.37 17.32
N GLY A 73 7.22 -11.58 16.93
CA GLY A 73 7.97 -12.81 17.25
C GLY A 73 9.33 -12.88 16.54
N THR A 74 9.43 -12.27 15.36
CA THR A 74 10.68 -12.27 14.58
C THR A 74 11.55 -11.04 14.88
N VAL A 75 10.93 -9.88 15.04
CA VAL A 75 11.57 -8.60 15.36
C VAL A 75 10.77 -7.98 16.51
N PRO A 76 11.32 -8.01 17.75
CA PRO A 76 10.63 -7.43 18.89
C PRO A 76 10.21 -5.99 18.66
N ASN A 77 8.99 -5.65 19.02
CA ASN A 77 8.41 -4.31 18.85
C ASN A 77 8.32 -3.80 17.41
N PHE A 78 8.31 -4.69 16.41
CA PHE A 78 8.10 -4.27 15.02
C PHE A 78 6.77 -3.52 14.86
N PHE A 79 5.68 -4.06 15.41
CA PHE A 79 4.39 -3.40 15.54
C PHE A 79 4.19 -2.92 16.98
N ARG A 80 4.09 -1.63 17.18
CA ARG A 80 3.88 -0.96 18.46
C ARG A 80 3.02 0.29 18.31
N PRO A 81 2.28 0.74 19.31
CA PRO A 81 2.10 0.09 20.62
C PRO A 81 1.17 -1.12 20.52
N HIS A 82 1.01 -1.84 21.63
CA HIS A 82 0.01 -2.88 21.86
C HIS A 82 -0.07 -3.95 20.75
N LEU A 83 1.09 -4.44 20.26
CA LEU A 83 1.15 -5.34 19.10
C LEU A 83 0.49 -4.75 17.85
N GLY A 84 0.63 -3.45 17.63
CA GLY A 84 0.06 -2.75 16.47
C GLY A 84 -1.46 -2.50 16.54
N ARG A 85 -2.07 -2.60 17.71
CA ARG A 85 -3.44 -2.14 17.96
C ARG A 85 -3.47 -0.63 18.19
N LEU A 86 -4.58 -0.01 17.86
CA LEU A 86 -4.79 1.42 18.06
C LEU A 86 -4.89 1.82 19.55
N PHE A 87 -5.30 0.86 20.41
CA PHE A 87 -5.48 1.06 21.85
C PHE A 87 -5.01 -0.17 22.63
N ALA A 88 -4.76 0.02 23.92
CA ALA A 88 -4.51 -1.08 24.85
C ALA A 88 -5.72 -2.03 24.90
N PRO A 89 -5.52 -3.35 24.92
CA PRO A 89 -6.61 -4.33 24.91
C PRO A 89 -7.27 -4.49 26.29
N SER A 90 -7.76 -3.39 26.87
CA SER A 90 -8.54 -3.39 28.11
C SER A 90 -10.02 -3.66 27.83
N GLU A 91 -10.73 -4.18 28.80
CA GLU A 91 -12.18 -4.42 28.70
C GLU A 91 -12.95 -3.14 28.38
N ALA A 92 -12.56 -2.02 28.98
CA ALA A 92 -13.15 -0.71 28.73
C ALA A 92 -13.03 -0.29 27.27
N ASN A 93 -11.82 -0.44 26.67
CA ASN A 93 -11.58 -0.10 25.26
C ASN A 93 -12.33 -1.06 24.34
N ILE A 94 -12.37 -2.34 24.64
CA ILE A 94 -13.11 -3.33 23.85
C ILE A 94 -14.61 -3.03 23.88
N LYS A 95 -15.17 -2.69 25.07
CA LYS A 95 -16.56 -2.29 25.20
C LYS A 95 -16.86 -1.02 24.43
N ALA A 96 -16.02 0.01 24.55
CA ALA A 96 -16.17 1.26 23.83
C ALA A 96 -16.08 1.07 22.28
N ALA A 97 -15.21 0.15 21.81
CA ALA A 97 -15.13 -0.21 20.40
C ALA A 97 -16.38 -0.93 19.89
N LYS A 98 -16.96 -1.85 20.70
CA LYS A 98 -18.22 -2.52 20.37
C LYS A 98 -19.40 -1.54 20.25
N GLU A 99 -19.41 -0.53 21.09
CA GLU A 99 -20.43 0.52 21.14
C GLU A 99 -20.20 1.64 20.10
N GLY A 100 -19.12 1.56 19.30
CA GLY A 100 -18.80 2.57 18.28
C GLY A 100 -18.38 3.92 18.84
N ARG A 101 -18.04 4.00 20.15
CA ARG A 101 -17.62 5.24 20.83
C ARG A 101 -16.12 5.49 20.79
N LEU A 102 -15.33 4.49 20.36
CA LEU A 102 -13.88 4.57 20.35
C LEU A 102 -13.39 5.16 19.03
N VAL A 103 -12.62 6.22 19.10
CA VAL A 103 -12.06 6.90 17.93
C VAL A 103 -10.59 7.20 18.18
N ARG A 104 -9.73 6.93 17.20
CA ARG A 104 -8.31 7.29 17.21
C ARG A 104 -8.01 8.32 16.13
N HIS A 105 -7.49 9.45 16.54
CA HIS A 105 -6.95 10.43 15.62
C HIS A 105 -5.44 10.24 15.48
N LEU A 106 -4.99 10.03 14.24
CA LEU A 106 -3.58 9.97 13.89
C LEU A 106 -3.16 11.37 13.42
N HIS A 107 -2.56 12.14 14.31
CA HIS A 107 -2.25 13.56 14.12
C HIS A 107 -1.38 13.83 12.89
N TRP A 108 -0.55 12.89 12.49
CA TRP A 108 0.32 13.01 11.33
C TRP A 108 -0.39 12.83 9.97
N ILE A 109 -1.65 12.40 9.95
CA ILE A 109 -2.44 12.33 8.70
C ILE A 109 -3.02 13.69 8.32
N LYS A 110 -3.23 14.59 9.27
CA LYS A 110 -3.72 15.95 9.00
C LYS A 110 -2.55 16.89 8.73
N GLY A 111 -2.42 17.27 7.45
CA GLY A 111 -1.47 18.29 7.01
C GLY A 111 -0.04 17.84 7.26
N MET A 112 0.60 17.37 6.22
CA MET A 112 2.01 17.00 6.23
C MET A 112 2.89 18.22 6.55
N ASN A 113 2.99 18.57 7.83
CA ASN A 113 4.19 19.23 8.32
C ASN A 113 5.28 18.15 8.30
N VAL A 114 5.89 18.00 7.13
CA VAL A 114 7.05 17.11 6.96
C VAL A 114 8.08 17.58 7.99
N PRO A 115 8.45 16.75 8.98
CA PRO A 115 9.58 17.10 9.82
C PRO A 115 10.79 17.30 8.90
N LYS A 116 11.56 18.36 9.08
CA LYS A 116 12.81 18.61 8.34
C LYS A 116 13.93 17.59 8.66
N ALA A 117 13.59 16.46 9.24
CA ALA A 117 14.54 15.39 9.54
C ALA A 117 14.97 14.71 8.24
N SER A 118 16.27 14.62 8.05
CA SER A 118 16.88 13.85 6.96
C SER A 118 16.31 12.44 6.95
N PRO A 119 15.82 11.92 5.81
CA PRO A 119 15.32 10.55 5.69
C PRO A 119 16.38 9.48 6.00
N PHE A 120 17.62 9.86 6.19
CA PHE A 120 18.79 9.00 6.42
C PHE A 120 19.45 9.25 7.79
N ALA A 121 18.73 9.82 8.77
CA ALA A 121 19.27 9.87 10.13
C ALA A 121 19.49 8.43 10.61
N THR A 122 20.75 8.05 10.74
CA THR A 122 21.24 6.75 11.21
C THR A 122 20.87 6.58 12.69
N GLY A 123 19.68 6.08 12.94
CA GLY A 123 19.25 5.61 14.26
C GLY A 123 19.51 4.11 14.41
N THR A 124 19.69 3.63 15.60
CA THR A 124 19.77 2.21 15.92
C THR A 124 18.59 1.44 15.36
N LYS A 125 18.87 0.35 14.63
CA LYS A 125 17.87 -0.55 14.05
C LYS A 125 16.80 -0.92 15.10
N GLY A 126 15.59 -0.38 14.97
CA GLY A 126 14.45 -0.70 15.82
C GLY A 126 13.66 0.51 16.31
N ASP A 127 14.29 1.65 16.51
CA ASP A 127 13.65 2.88 17.00
C ASP A 127 13.56 4.00 15.96
N GLU A 128 13.65 3.64 14.70
CA GLU A 128 13.66 4.60 13.61
C GLU A 128 12.32 5.35 13.52
N ILE A 129 12.41 6.65 13.72
CA ILE A 129 11.29 7.57 13.50
C ILE A 129 10.98 7.57 12.01
N HIS A 130 9.73 7.29 11.65
CA HIS A 130 9.33 7.33 10.25
C HIS A 130 9.43 8.77 9.70
N PRO A 131 10.18 9.02 8.63
CA PRO A 131 10.56 10.37 8.20
C PRO A 131 9.36 11.25 7.81
N LEU A 132 8.27 10.65 7.31
CA LEU A 132 7.09 11.40 6.92
C LEU A 132 6.08 11.60 8.06
N THR A 133 6.00 10.67 9.00
CA THR A 133 5.00 10.72 10.07
C THR A 133 5.55 11.26 11.37
N GLY A 134 6.87 11.25 11.55
CA GLY A 134 7.55 11.69 12.77
C GLY A 134 7.29 10.79 13.98
N VAL A 135 6.76 9.57 13.77
CA VAL A 135 6.42 8.64 14.84
C VAL A 135 7.15 7.31 14.68
N THR A 136 7.32 6.62 15.79
CA THR A 136 7.85 5.24 15.81
C THR A 136 6.74 4.20 15.81
N ASP A 137 5.49 4.61 16.01
CA ASP A 137 4.33 3.74 16.06
C ASP A 137 4.07 3.09 14.71
N ARG A 138 3.79 1.80 14.74
CA ARG A 138 3.40 1.02 13.57
C ARG A 138 2.16 0.22 13.90
N TYR A 139 1.09 0.48 13.17
CA TYR A 139 -0.21 -0.16 13.36
C TYR A 139 -0.43 -1.24 12.29
N SER A 140 -1.05 -2.35 12.72
CA SER A 140 -1.51 -3.41 11.84
C SER A 140 -3.03 -3.50 11.96
N LEU A 141 -3.73 -3.03 10.91
CA LEU A 141 -5.18 -2.83 10.93
C LEU A 141 -5.89 -3.78 9.98
N SER A 142 -7.14 -4.07 10.26
CA SER A 142 -8.05 -4.81 9.37
C SER A 142 -8.57 -3.88 8.29
N ASP A 143 -8.66 -4.35 7.05
CA ASP A 143 -9.43 -3.68 6.03
C ASP A 143 -10.93 -3.65 6.39
N ARG A 144 -11.72 -2.81 5.71
CA ARG A 144 -13.15 -2.65 6.00
C ARG A 144 -13.97 -3.90 5.74
N PHE A 145 -13.60 -4.68 4.74
CA PHE A 145 -14.32 -5.89 4.36
C PHE A 145 -14.19 -6.98 5.42
N HIS A 146 -12.97 -7.13 5.99
CA HIS A 146 -12.64 -8.17 6.96
C HIS A 146 -12.83 -7.75 8.44
N GLU A 147 -13.17 -6.49 8.73
CA GLU A 147 -13.38 -6.01 10.11
C GLU A 147 -14.38 -6.85 10.93
N ARG A 148 -15.32 -7.50 10.26
CA ARG A 148 -16.36 -8.31 10.90
C ARG A 148 -15.96 -9.77 11.11
N ASN A 149 -14.85 -10.21 10.52
CA ASN A 149 -14.48 -11.63 10.46
C ASN A 149 -13.68 -12.10 11.68
N SER A 150 -13.22 -11.19 12.54
CA SER A 150 -12.43 -11.59 13.70
C SER A 150 -13.31 -12.02 14.88
N SER A 151 -13.01 -13.20 15.41
CA SER A 151 -13.64 -13.72 16.63
C SER A 151 -12.98 -13.21 17.92
N CYS A 152 -11.75 -12.68 17.83
CA CYS A 152 -11.03 -12.17 19.01
C CYS A 152 -11.50 -10.76 19.38
N PRO A 153 -12.03 -10.53 20.59
CA PRO A 153 -12.50 -9.20 21.00
C PRO A 153 -11.44 -8.11 20.92
N ALA A 154 -10.16 -8.44 21.17
CA ALA A 154 -9.06 -7.49 21.09
C ALA A 154 -8.75 -7.02 19.65
N ASP A 155 -9.21 -7.75 18.62
CA ASP A 155 -9.03 -7.35 17.24
C ASP A 155 -10.02 -6.27 16.80
N LEU A 156 -11.06 -6.02 17.59
CA LEU A 156 -11.89 -4.82 17.43
C LEU A 156 -11.06 -3.53 17.48
N LEU A 157 -9.94 -3.56 18.19
CA LEU A 157 -9.01 -2.43 18.32
C LEU A 157 -8.05 -2.29 17.13
N ARG A 158 -8.20 -3.13 16.10
CA ARG A 158 -7.47 -3.07 14.82
C ARG A 158 -8.31 -2.56 13.65
N ARG A 159 -9.55 -2.22 13.90
CA ARG A 159 -10.47 -1.78 12.85
C ARG A 159 -10.04 -0.45 12.26
N VAL A 160 -9.96 -0.37 10.93
CA VAL A 160 -9.69 0.88 10.22
C VAL A 160 -10.78 1.91 10.44
N SER A 161 -12.01 1.45 10.72
CA SER A 161 -13.16 2.30 11.05
C SER A 161 -12.98 3.14 12.32
N LEU A 162 -12.07 2.74 13.22
CA LEU A 162 -11.71 3.54 14.41
C LEU A 162 -10.85 4.77 14.07
N VAL A 163 -10.35 4.89 12.84
CA VAL A 163 -9.51 6.00 12.37
C VAL A 163 -10.25 6.76 11.27
N PRO A 164 -11.03 7.81 11.59
CA PRO A 164 -11.84 8.53 10.61
C PRO A 164 -11.03 9.08 9.42
N GLN A 165 -9.79 9.49 9.66
CA GLN A 165 -8.92 10.02 8.61
C GLN A 165 -8.55 8.97 7.55
N ILE A 166 -8.52 7.68 7.90
CA ILE A 166 -8.27 6.58 6.97
C ILE A 166 -9.58 6.09 6.39
N ASN A 167 -10.56 5.84 7.26
CA ASN A 167 -11.84 5.23 6.89
C ASN A 167 -12.61 6.00 5.81
N ALA A 168 -12.54 7.33 5.81
CA ALA A 168 -13.25 8.19 4.86
C ALA A 168 -12.50 8.41 3.54
N VAL A 169 -11.18 8.19 3.50
CA VAL A 169 -10.32 8.66 2.40
C VAL A 169 -9.57 7.52 1.72
N VAL A 170 -9.21 6.48 2.49
CA VAL A 170 -8.36 5.41 1.99
C VAL A 170 -9.19 4.26 1.44
N ASN A 171 -8.94 3.90 0.18
CA ASN A 171 -9.46 2.66 -0.39
C ASN A 171 -8.70 1.47 0.23
N THR A 172 -9.37 0.70 1.08
CA THR A 172 -8.80 -0.47 1.76
C THR A 172 -8.88 -1.76 0.93
N GLU A 173 -9.58 -1.70 -0.21
CA GLU A 173 -9.79 -2.83 -1.13
C GLU A 173 -8.83 -2.80 -2.33
N VAL A 174 -7.77 -1.99 -2.22
CA VAL A 174 -6.80 -1.78 -3.31
C VAL A 174 -6.17 -3.08 -3.79
N GLU A 175 -5.79 -3.96 -2.86
CA GLU A 175 -5.17 -5.24 -3.21
C GLU A 175 -6.15 -6.16 -3.93
N GLU A 176 -7.40 -6.22 -3.51
CA GLU A 176 -8.45 -6.98 -4.21
C GLU A 176 -8.66 -6.47 -5.64
N GLN A 177 -8.70 -5.16 -5.82
CA GLN A 177 -8.81 -4.55 -7.14
C GLN A 177 -7.58 -4.83 -8.01
N LEU A 178 -6.38 -4.75 -7.45
CA LEU A 178 -5.13 -5.08 -8.12
C LEU A 178 -5.11 -6.56 -8.54
N HIS A 179 -5.44 -7.46 -7.62
CA HIS A 179 -5.53 -8.90 -7.90
C HIS A 179 -6.56 -9.21 -8.98
N SER A 180 -7.70 -8.53 -8.99
CA SER A 180 -8.71 -8.67 -10.06
C SER A 180 -8.14 -8.34 -11.43
N VAL A 181 -7.33 -7.27 -11.55
CA VAL A 181 -6.66 -6.89 -12.79
C VAL A 181 -5.60 -7.93 -13.22
N ILE A 182 -4.84 -8.44 -12.25
CA ILE A 182 -3.80 -9.44 -12.51
C ILE A 182 -4.41 -10.77 -12.94
N ASN A 183 -5.48 -11.19 -12.29
CA ASN A 183 -6.15 -12.47 -12.51
C ASN A 183 -6.65 -12.65 -13.96
N ARG A 184 -6.91 -11.56 -14.67
CA ARG A 184 -7.26 -11.62 -16.12
C ARG A 184 -6.14 -12.25 -16.97
N SER A 185 -4.90 -12.25 -16.50
CA SER A 185 -3.74 -12.83 -17.20
C SER A 185 -3.24 -14.13 -16.57
N ASN A 186 -3.89 -14.63 -15.54
CA ASN A 186 -3.41 -15.79 -14.77
C ASN A 186 -3.25 -17.03 -15.65
N TYR A 187 -4.16 -17.27 -16.60
CA TYR A 187 -4.04 -18.43 -17.47
C TYR A 187 -2.72 -18.40 -18.23
N SER A 188 -2.38 -17.28 -18.87
CA SER A 188 -1.11 -17.16 -19.61
C SER A 188 0.11 -17.24 -18.68
N PHE A 189 0.04 -16.65 -17.51
CA PHE A 189 1.15 -16.69 -16.55
C PHE A 189 1.39 -18.09 -15.99
N ASN A 190 0.33 -18.85 -15.70
CA ASN A 190 0.42 -20.19 -15.16
C ASN A 190 1.00 -21.21 -16.17
N MET A 191 1.00 -20.89 -17.44
CA MET A 191 1.60 -21.70 -18.50
C MET A 191 3.08 -21.39 -18.75
N MET A 192 3.63 -20.36 -18.06
CA MET A 192 5.02 -19.97 -18.25
C MET A 192 5.97 -20.77 -17.35
N LEU A 193 7.21 -20.91 -17.79
CA LEU A 193 8.30 -21.36 -16.92
C LEU A 193 8.48 -20.37 -15.75
N PRO A 194 8.95 -20.84 -14.57
CA PRO A 194 9.04 -20.02 -13.37
C PRO A 194 9.80 -18.70 -13.56
N GLY A 195 10.91 -18.71 -14.30
CA GLY A 195 11.69 -17.52 -14.59
C GLY A 195 10.92 -16.49 -15.42
N ASN A 196 10.24 -16.97 -16.47
CA ASN A 196 9.41 -16.11 -17.34
C ASN A 196 8.19 -15.58 -16.57
N HIS A 197 7.57 -16.40 -15.75
CA HIS A 197 6.46 -15.98 -14.89
C HIS A 197 6.90 -14.84 -13.96
N LEU A 198 8.04 -15.00 -13.26
CA LEU A 198 8.58 -13.98 -12.37
C LEU A 198 8.89 -12.67 -13.10
N PHE A 199 9.51 -12.77 -14.27
CA PHE A 199 9.82 -11.62 -15.11
C PHE A 199 8.54 -10.89 -15.56
N MET A 200 7.57 -11.63 -16.10
CA MET A 200 6.32 -11.06 -16.61
C MET A 200 5.47 -10.43 -15.51
N MET A 201 5.44 -11.00 -14.31
CA MET A 201 4.76 -10.39 -13.17
C MET A 201 5.41 -9.06 -12.77
N ARG A 202 6.74 -9.02 -12.67
CA ARG A 202 7.47 -7.78 -12.37
C ARG A 202 7.22 -6.72 -13.44
N LEU A 203 7.27 -7.10 -14.72
CA LEU A 203 6.98 -6.20 -15.83
C LEU A 203 5.55 -5.66 -15.75
N LYS A 204 4.56 -6.53 -15.52
CA LYS A 204 3.16 -6.12 -15.39
C LYS A 204 2.94 -5.15 -14.24
N MET A 205 3.55 -5.39 -13.07
CA MET A 205 3.48 -4.48 -11.93
C MET A 205 4.16 -3.15 -12.24
N HIS A 206 5.31 -3.17 -12.90
CA HIS A 206 6.00 -1.96 -13.34
C HIS A 206 5.12 -1.14 -14.29
N MET A 207 4.57 -1.75 -15.33
CA MET A 207 3.67 -1.08 -16.27
C MET A 207 2.41 -0.52 -15.60
N ASN A 208 1.85 -1.26 -14.65
CA ASN A 208 0.73 -0.76 -13.83
C ASN A 208 1.12 0.49 -13.04
N ASN A 209 2.29 0.48 -12.40
CA ASN A 209 2.80 1.62 -11.64
C ASN A 209 3.06 2.84 -12.54
N VAL A 210 3.66 2.64 -13.72
CA VAL A 210 3.88 3.71 -14.69
C VAL A 210 2.56 4.35 -15.07
N ARG A 211 1.58 3.55 -15.50
CA ARG A 211 0.25 4.04 -15.88
C ARG A 211 -0.45 4.82 -14.75
N ILE A 212 -0.37 4.34 -13.51
CA ILE A 212 -0.99 5.01 -12.36
C ILE A 212 -0.29 6.33 -12.06
N ASN A 213 1.05 6.34 -12.06
CA ASN A 213 1.83 7.55 -11.82
C ASN A 213 1.59 8.61 -12.89
N GLU A 214 1.54 8.23 -14.16
CA GLU A 214 1.20 9.14 -15.26
C GLU A 214 -0.19 9.73 -15.09
N ALA A 215 -1.19 8.91 -14.80
CA ALA A 215 -2.55 9.39 -14.55
C ALA A 215 -2.63 10.33 -13.33
N TYR A 216 -1.84 10.06 -12.29
CA TYR A 216 -1.76 10.91 -11.12
C TYR A 216 -1.10 12.26 -11.42
N VAL A 217 0.02 12.27 -12.15
CA VAL A 217 0.70 13.50 -12.60
C VAL A 217 -0.24 14.36 -13.43
N LEU A 218 -0.94 13.76 -14.40
CA LEU A 218 -1.92 14.49 -15.23
C LEU A 218 -3.06 15.11 -14.40
N ARG A 219 -3.56 14.41 -13.38
CA ARG A 219 -4.57 14.95 -12.45
C ARG A 219 -4.03 16.13 -11.65
N LEU A 220 -2.80 16.00 -11.13
CA LEU A 220 -2.14 17.09 -10.40
C LEU A 220 -1.90 18.31 -11.30
N GLU A 221 -1.41 18.09 -12.51
CA GLU A 221 -1.23 19.19 -13.48
C GLU A 221 -2.53 19.91 -13.80
N LYS A 222 -3.61 19.14 -14.03
CA LYS A 222 -4.95 19.72 -14.24
C LYS A 222 -5.41 20.55 -13.05
N ALA A 223 -5.25 20.03 -11.83
CA ALA A 223 -5.61 20.74 -10.60
C ALA A 223 -4.79 22.02 -10.43
N ILE A 224 -3.48 21.97 -10.67
CA ILE A 224 -2.60 23.13 -10.57
C ILE A 224 -2.99 24.21 -11.60
N ARG A 225 -3.26 23.81 -12.86
CA ARG A 225 -3.70 24.75 -13.92
C ARG A 225 -4.99 25.47 -13.56
N VAL A 226 -5.94 24.77 -12.94
CA VAL A 226 -7.20 25.37 -12.46
C VAL A 226 -6.97 26.43 -11.40
N HIS A 227 -6.05 26.16 -10.45
CA HIS A 227 -5.82 27.07 -9.31
C HIS A 227 -4.77 28.14 -9.54
N THR A 228 -3.82 27.95 -10.45
CA THR A 228 -2.64 28.82 -10.62
C THR A 228 -2.48 29.39 -12.01
N GLY A 229 -3.36 29.03 -12.96
CA GLY A 229 -3.31 29.47 -14.35
C GLY A 229 -2.38 28.63 -15.25
N PRO A 230 -2.46 28.83 -16.56
CA PRO A 230 -1.82 27.97 -17.57
C PRO A 230 -0.28 28.05 -17.62
N SER A 231 0.30 29.03 -16.96
CA SER A 231 1.76 29.29 -17.01
C SER A 231 2.58 28.45 -16.01
N ARG A 232 1.96 27.53 -15.27
CA ARG A 232 2.65 26.68 -14.29
C ARG A 232 2.58 25.20 -14.68
N ARG A 233 3.71 24.51 -14.57
CA ARG A 233 3.83 23.05 -14.78
C ARG A 233 4.50 22.38 -13.60
N LEU A 234 4.18 21.07 -13.44
CA LEU A 234 4.93 20.22 -12.55
C LEU A 234 6.22 19.76 -13.23
N GLN A 235 7.31 19.86 -12.50
CA GLN A 235 8.60 19.31 -12.90
C GLN A 235 9.16 18.48 -11.74
N CYS A 236 9.64 17.28 -12.06
CA CYS A 236 10.37 16.46 -11.13
C CYS A 236 11.82 16.97 -11.07
N ASP A 237 12.32 17.25 -9.88
CA ASP A 237 13.73 17.58 -9.70
C ASP A 237 14.63 16.32 -9.70
N ALA A 238 15.94 16.51 -9.66
CA ALA A 238 16.92 15.42 -9.67
C ALA A 238 16.76 14.44 -8.48
N ASN A 239 16.07 14.84 -7.42
CA ASN A 239 15.78 14.02 -6.24
C ASN A 239 14.40 13.34 -6.31
N GLY A 240 13.71 13.43 -7.45
CA GLY A 240 12.37 12.85 -7.62
C GLY A 240 11.24 13.68 -6.97
N MET A 241 11.52 14.90 -6.48
CA MET A 241 10.50 15.75 -5.88
C MET A 241 9.77 16.57 -6.94
N LEU A 242 8.44 16.55 -6.87
CA LEU A 242 7.60 17.36 -7.74
C LEU A 242 7.60 18.84 -7.29
N ARG A 243 8.00 19.73 -8.20
CA ARG A 243 7.99 21.19 -7.99
C ARG A 243 7.14 21.89 -9.04
N VAL A 244 6.47 22.95 -8.63
CA VAL A 244 5.73 23.82 -9.56
C VAL A 244 6.70 24.82 -10.15
N LYS A 245 6.89 24.77 -11.47
CA LYS A 245 7.73 25.70 -12.20
C LYS A 245 6.87 26.66 -13.02
N THR A 246 7.18 27.95 -12.95
CA THR A 246 6.56 28.94 -13.81
C THR A 246 7.22 28.87 -15.20
N ILE A 247 6.41 28.77 -16.24
CA ILE A 247 6.89 28.77 -17.63
C ILE A 247 6.88 30.20 -18.13
N SER A 248 7.99 30.67 -18.71
CA SER A 248 8.04 32.01 -19.31
C SER A 248 7.07 32.11 -20.49
N LYS A 249 6.43 33.28 -20.67
CA LYS A 249 5.50 33.54 -21.80
C LYS A 249 6.09 33.15 -23.17
N LYS A 250 7.39 33.34 -23.33
CA LYS A 250 8.11 33.03 -24.57
C LYS A 250 8.06 31.54 -24.97
N TRP A 251 7.84 30.65 -24.01
CA TRP A 251 7.72 29.20 -24.24
C TRP A 251 6.29 28.78 -24.63
N LEU A 252 5.29 29.54 -24.17
CA LEU A 252 3.88 29.28 -24.48
C LEU A 252 3.51 29.70 -25.93
N GLU A 253 4.22 30.67 -26.46
CA GLU A 253 4.00 31.18 -27.82
C GLU A 253 4.70 30.36 -28.91
N GLY A 254 5.70 29.53 -28.54
CA GLY A 254 6.48 28.71 -29.48
C GLY A 254 6.09 27.24 -29.59
N SER A 255 5.21 26.73 -28.70
CA SER A 255 4.82 25.32 -28.71
C SER A 255 3.41 25.13 -29.28
N ASN A 256 3.28 25.19 -30.60
CA ASN A 256 2.22 24.48 -31.28
C ASN A 256 2.47 22.97 -31.15
N TYR A 257 2.15 22.40 -29.99
CA TYR A 257 1.99 20.95 -29.87
C TYR A 257 0.58 20.64 -30.39
N ASP A 258 0.52 20.20 -31.63
CA ASP A 258 -0.62 19.45 -32.15
C ASP A 258 -0.90 18.30 -31.18
N LEU A 259 -2.02 18.37 -30.51
CA LEU A 259 -2.57 17.23 -29.79
C LEU A 259 -2.81 16.13 -30.85
N PRO A 260 -2.32 14.89 -30.63
CA PRO A 260 -2.60 13.80 -31.56
C PRO A 260 -4.11 13.67 -31.73
N GLY A 261 -4.49 13.72 -32.99
CA GLY A 261 -5.81 13.96 -33.50
C GLY A 261 -6.91 13.11 -32.90
N LYS A 262 -8.04 13.74 -32.72
CA LYS A 262 -9.33 13.07 -32.81
C LYS A 262 -9.44 12.50 -34.21
N GLY A 263 -9.20 11.19 -34.37
CA GLY A 263 -9.58 10.47 -35.57
C GLY A 263 -11.11 10.48 -35.72
N PRO A 264 -11.62 10.40 -36.95
CA PRO A 264 -13.03 10.45 -37.26
C PRO A 264 -13.82 9.28 -36.65
#